data_3570897bfe310cde2eb1bf0d8a7a8492
#
_entry.id   3570897bfe310cde2eb1bf0d8a7a8492
#
_cell.length_a   1.000
_cell.length_b   1.000
_cell.length_c   1.000
_cell.angle_alpha   90.00
_cell.angle_beta   90.00
_cell.angle_gamma   90.00
#
_symmetry.space_group_name_H-M   'P 1'
#
loop_
_entity.id
_entity.type
_entity.pdbx_description
1 polymer ?
#
loop_
_entity_poly.entity_id
_entity_poly.type
_entity_poly.pdbx_seq_one_letter_code
_entity_poly.pdbx_strand_id
1 'polypeptide(L)'
;MSAFFTQLELGPMFRALMRNKIGALLIALQIALTLTIMVNAIFMMQQRSEQMARASGLDETNTFYLSNTVFAQNYNLKTALQQDLQRIRETPGVVDATQINAIPLSGGGWSMSLQTKAGDDIEGTGTAVYMVDEHGINAMGLELIAGENFQNSDIGWREEGSTQWPPKAIITKALAETMFEGDWKNAVGKTVYIDNHQPVQVIGIIKALQAPWNGWNGVE
;
A
#
# COMPACT_ATOMS: atom_id res chain seq x y z
N MET A 1 20.48 44.11 -30.42
CA MET A 1 20.03 43.82 -29.03
C MET A 1 21.24 43.28 -28.28
N SER A 2 22.06 44.19 -27.74
CA SER A 2 23.36 43.88 -27.15
C SER A 2 23.19 43.68 -25.63
N ALA A 3 23.79 42.64 -25.14
CA ALA A 3 23.69 42.07 -23.82
C ALA A 3 24.00 43.07 -22.70
N PHE A 4 23.07 43.26 -21.79
CA PHE A 4 23.28 43.71 -20.40
C PHE A 4 23.82 42.54 -19.53
N PHE A 5 25.02 42.09 -19.85
CA PHE A 5 25.82 41.41 -18.82
C PHE A 5 26.66 42.48 -18.12
N THR A 6 26.08 43.16 -17.15
CA THR A 6 26.83 43.90 -16.15
C THR A 6 27.80 42.91 -15.52
N GLN A 7 29.12 43.13 -15.71
CA GLN A 7 30.15 42.39 -15.00
C GLN A 7 29.91 42.65 -13.52
N LEU A 8 29.38 41.66 -12.82
CA LEU A 8 29.29 41.67 -11.37
C LEU A 8 30.72 41.76 -10.85
N GLU A 9 31.12 42.97 -10.41
CA GLU A 9 32.42 43.22 -9.75
C GLU A 9 32.38 42.54 -8.36
N LEU A 10 32.59 41.25 -8.32
CA LEU A 10 32.55 40.43 -7.11
C LEU A 10 33.65 40.85 -6.12
N GLY A 11 34.77 41.41 -6.59
CA GLY A 11 35.90 41.81 -5.77
C GLY A 11 35.65 42.93 -4.77
N PRO A 12 35.04 44.07 -5.16
CA PRO A 12 34.63 45.09 -4.20
C PRO A 12 33.55 44.64 -3.24
N MET A 13 32.58 43.87 -3.71
CA MET A 13 31.52 43.33 -2.85
C MET A 13 32.09 42.39 -1.77
N PHE A 14 33.00 41.48 -2.14
CA PHE A 14 33.65 40.58 -1.21
C PHE A 14 34.50 41.36 -0.16
N ARG A 15 35.23 42.39 -0.55
CA ARG A 15 35.99 43.27 0.38
C ARG A 15 35.07 44.03 1.33
N ALA A 16 33.93 44.53 0.89
CA ALA A 16 32.94 45.19 1.73
C ALA A 16 32.33 44.22 2.74
N LEU A 17 32.03 42.99 2.31
CA LEU A 17 31.52 41.90 3.16
C LEU A 17 32.53 41.53 4.27
N MET A 18 33.81 41.41 3.93
CA MET A 18 34.89 41.09 4.89
C MET A 18 35.18 42.20 5.90
N ARG A 19 34.83 43.46 5.59
CA ARG A 19 34.92 44.58 6.57
C ARG A 19 33.82 44.52 7.61
N ASN A 20 32.65 43.97 7.29
CA ASN A 20 31.54 43.80 8.22
C ASN A 20 31.32 42.32 8.52
N LYS A 21 32.15 41.78 9.41
CA LYS A 21 32.12 40.33 9.76
C LYS A 21 30.77 39.86 10.31
N ILE A 22 30.08 40.73 11.09
CA ILE A 22 28.78 40.39 11.68
C ILE A 22 27.71 40.31 10.57
N GLY A 23 27.68 41.30 9.66
CA GLY A 23 26.77 41.28 8.52
C GLY A 23 26.99 40.08 7.59
N ALA A 24 28.29 39.79 7.32
CA ALA A 24 28.66 38.60 6.52
C ALA A 24 28.19 37.28 7.15
N LEU A 25 28.38 37.16 8.49
CA LEU A 25 27.93 36.00 9.25
C LEU A 25 26.41 35.84 9.21
N LEU A 26 25.66 36.93 9.38
CA LEU A 26 24.19 36.88 9.34
C LEU A 26 23.67 36.47 7.94
N ILE A 27 24.27 37.02 6.88
CA ILE A 27 23.91 36.64 5.50
C ILE A 27 24.24 35.16 5.26
N ALA A 28 25.42 34.70 5.67
CA ALA A 28 25.80 33.29 5.54
C ALA A 28 24.85 32.37 6.29
N LEU A 29 24.44 32.73 7.50
CA LEU A 29 23.48 31.96 8.29
C LEU A 29 22.11 31.93 7.64
N GLN A 30 21.63 33.05 7.08
CA GLN A 30 20.37 33.14 6.37
C GLN A 30 20.38 32.27 5.13
N ILE A 31 21.45 32.31 4.33
CA ILE A 31 21.61 31.48 3.14
C ILE A 31 21.64 30.00 3.53
N ALA A 32 22.40 29.64 4.57
CA ALA A 32 22.48 28.26 5.05
C ALA A 32 21.11 27.75 5.49
N LEU A 33 20.36 28.55 6.27
CA LEU A 33 19.01 28.19 6.71
C LEU A 33 18.05 27.99 5.51
N THR A 34 18.07 28.94 4.57
CA THR A 34 17.22 28.89 3.37
C THR A 34 17.54 27.65 2.53
N LEU A 35 18.83 27.38 2.29
CA LEU A 35 19.27 26.19 1.55
C LEU A 35 18.86 24.89 2.24
N THR A 36 18.99 24.84 3.57
CA THR A 36 18.57 23.66 4.36
C THR A 36 17.07 23.38 4.16
N ILE A 37 16.24 24.42 4.26
CA ILE A 37 14.79 24.28 4.06
C ILE A 37 14.49 23.85 2.62
N MET A 38 15.12 24.47 1.63
CA MET A 38 14.90 24.14 0.20
C MET A 38 15.31 22.70 -0.13
N VAL A 39 16.51 22.28 0.32
CA VAL A 39 17.00 20.91 0.08
C VAL A 39 16.07 19.89 0.71
N ASN A 40 15.64 20.14 1.96
CA ASN A 40 14.69 19.24 2.64
C ASN A 40 13.33 19.18 1.91
N ALA A 41 12.81 20.33 1.45
CA ALA A 41 11.57 20.38 0.69
C ALA A 41 11.69 19.61 -0.63
N ILE A 42 12.77 19.78 -1.38
CA ILE A 42 13.02 19.06 -2.64
C ILE A 42 13.14 17.56 -2.36
N PHE A 43 13.87 17.16 -1.33
CA PHE A 43 14.00 15.75 -0.95
C PHE A 43 12.65 15.12 -0.63
N MET A 44 11.81 15.79 0.19
CA MET A 44 10.46 15.30 0.48
C MET A 44 9.57 15.21 -0.77
N MET A 45 9.68 16.18 -1.67
CA MET A 45 8.94 16.14 -2.95
C MET A 45 9.36 14.96 -3.81
N GLN A 46 10.67 14.70 -3.93
CA GLN A 46 11.19 13.56 -4.69
C GLN A 46 10.73 12.24 -4.09
N GLN A 47 10.89 12.07 -2.77
CA GLN A 47 10.44 10.87 -2.06
C GLN A 47 8.94 10.60 -2.26
N ARG A 48 8.11 11.65 -2.15
CA ARG A 48 6.66 11.51 -2.40
C ARG A 48 6.36 11.17 -3.86
N SER A 49 7.07 11.78 -4.79
CA SER A 49 6.90 11.49 -6.22
C SER A 49 7.24 10.03 -6.54
N GLU A 50 8.31 9.50 -5.97
CA GLU A 50 8.70 8.10 -6.11
C GLU A 50 7.65 7.15 -5.51
N GLN A 51 7.12 7.48 -4.34
CA GLN A 51 6.05 6.70 -3.71
C GLN A 51 4.76 6.71 -4.54
N MET A 52 4.40 7.85 -5.14
CA MET A 52 3.22 7.96 -6.01
C MET A 52 3.40 7.26 -7.36
N ALA A 53 4.64 7.09 -7.82
CA ALA A 53 4.95 6.42 -9.09
C ALA A 53 5.00 4.89 -8.98
N ARG A 54 4.89 4.34 -7.77
CA ARG A 54 4.84 2.88 -7.57
C ARG A 54 3.57 2.32 -8.18
N ALA A 55 3.68 1.17 -8.85
CA ALA A 55 2.51 0.47 -9.39
C ALA A 55 1.62 0.02 -8.22
N SER A 56 0.32 0.30 -8.30
CA SER A 56 -0.65 -0.12 -7.27
C SER A 56 -0.87 -1.64 -7.21
N GLY A 57 -0.51 -2.32 -8.28
CA GLY A 57 -0.83 -3.73 -8.50
C GLY A 57 -2.19 -3.96 -9.13
N LEU A 58 -3.05 -2.93 -9.20
CA LEU A 58 -4.38 -2.99 -9.79
C LEU A 58 -4.36 -2.65 -11.28
N ASP A 59 -5.37 -3.11 -12.00
CA ASP A 59 -5.76 -2.53 -13.29
C ASP A 59 -6.61 -1.26 -13.05
N GLU A 60 -5.94 -0.15 -12.75
CA GLU A 60 -6.58 1.14 -12.42
C GLU A 60 -7.45 1.71 -13.54
N THR A 61 -7.14 1.33 -14.79
CA THR A 61 -7.86 1.86 -15.97
C THR A 61 -9.25 1.24 -16.10
N ASN A 62 -9.38 -0.04 -15.72
CA ASN A 62 -10.60 -0.83 -15.94
C ASN A 62 -11.30 -1.21 -14.63
N THR A 63 -10.78 -0.77 -13.49
CA THR A 63 -11.37 -1.08 -12.17
C THR A 63 -12.09 0.14 -11.61
N PHE A 64 -13.31 -0.07 -11.12
CA PHE A 64 -14.05 0.93 -10.35
C PHE A 64 -14.68 0.27 -9.13
N TYR A 65 -15.07 1.07 -8.14
CA TYR A 65 -15.71 0.57 -6.95
C TYR A 65 -17.10 1.18 -6.74
N LEU A 66 -17.96 0.41 -6.09
CA LEU A 66 -19.27 0.84 -5.65
C LEU A 66 -19.31 0.78 -4.12
N SER A 67 -19.77 1.86 -3.49
CA SER A 67 -20.04 1.88 -2.06
C SER A 67 -21.54 1.79 -1.85
N ASN A 68 -21.98 0.78 -1.09
CA ASN A 68 -23.39 0.58 -0.78
C ASN A 68 -23.64 0.76 0.72
N THR A 69 -24.71 1.47 1.07
CA THR A 69 -25.13 1.67 2.46
C THR A 69 -26.55 1.16 2.63
N VAL A 70 -26.73 0.24 3.57
CA VAL A 70 -28.04 -0.35 3.86
C VAL A 70 -28.75 0.47 4.93
N PHE A 71 -29.97 0.90 4.67
CA PHE A 71 -30.84 1.62 5.60
C PHE A 71 -32.01 0.79 6.12
N ALA A 72 -32.24 -0.40 5.57
CA ALA A 72 -33.38 -1.24 5.94
C ALA A 72 -33.13 -2.03 7.22
N GLN A 73 -34.12 -2.11 8.10
CA GLN A 73 -34.15 -3.02 9.22
C GLN A 73 -34.45 -4.45 8.72
N ASN A 74 -33.83 -5.48 9.33
CA ASN A 74 -33.98 -6.89 8.94
C ASN A 74 -33.44 -7.24 7.54
N TYR A 75 -32.39 -6.57 7.12
CA TYR A 75 -31.72 -6.82 5.84
C TYR A 75 -30.70 -7.96 5.97
N ASN A 76 -30.86 -9.01 5.16
CA ASN A 76 -29.86 -10.06 5.10
C ASN A 76 -28.72 -9.63 4.15
N LEU A 77 -27.69 -9.05 4.75
CA LEU A 77 -26.54 -8.50 4.01
C LEU A 77 -25.86 -9.56 3.16
N LYS A 78 -25.64 -10.76 3.69
CA LYS A 78 -24.98 -11.85 2.98
C LYS A 78 -25.70 -12.24 1.69
N THR A 79 -27.00 -12.49 1.79
CA THR A 79 -27.81 -12.91 0.61
C THR A 79 -27.90 -11.78 -0.41
N ALA A 80 -28.12 -10.57 0.02
CA ALA A 80 -28.22 -9.43 -0.89
C ALA A 80 -26.91 -9.16 -1.61
N LEU A 81 -25.80 -9.19 -0.89
CA LEU A 81 -24.47 -9.01 -1.48
C LEU A 81 -24.16 -10.08 -2.54
N GLN A 82 -24.45 -11.33 -2.25
CA GLN A 82 -24.28 -12.41 -3.23
C GLN A 82 -25.10 -12.18 -4.50
N GLN A 83 -26.35 -11.76 -4.36
CA GLN A 83 -27.22 -11.43 -5.48
C GLN A 83 -26.73 -10.23 -6.29
N ASP A 84 -26.24 -9.19 -5.60
CA ASP A 84 -25.74 -7.98 -6.25
C ASP A 84 -24.43 -8.27 -7.01
N LEU A 85 -23.51 -9.02 -6.41
CA LEU A 85 -22.27 -9.45 -7.08
C LEU A 85 -22.57 -10.29 -8.31
N GLN A 86 -23.52 -11.21 -8.21
CA GLN A 86 -23.93 -12.02 -9.36
C GLN A 86 -24.47 -11.15 -10.50
N ARG A 87 -25.38 -10.22 -10.20
CA ARG A 87 -25.95 -9.27 -11.19
C ARG A 87 -24.86 -8.40 -11.84
N ILE A 88 -23.89 -7.93 -11.05
CA ILE A 88 -22.79 -7.13 -11.56
C ILE A 88 -21.95 -7.97 -12.54
N ARG A 89 -21.60 -9.20 -12.16
CA ARG A 89 -20.84 -10.14 -13.03
C ARG A 89 -21.57 -10.49 -14.32
N GLU A 90 -22.90 -10.56 -14.29
CA GLU A 90 -23.74 -10.82 -15.48
C GLU A 90 -23.93 -9.58 -16.37
N THR A 91 -23.47 -8.38 -15.93
CA THR A 91 -23.62 -7.14 -16.70
C THR A 91 -22.64 -7.13 -17.88
N PRO A 92 -23.10 -6.89 -19.11
CA PRO A 92 -22.23 -6.85 -20.28
C PRO A 92 -21.10 -5.82 -20.13
N GLY A 93 -19.86 -6.26 -20.37
CA GLY A 93 -18.65 -5.44 -20.24
C GLY A 93 -17.98 -5.52 -18.88
N VAL A 94 -18.59 -6.15 -17.89
CA VAL A 94 -17.94 -6.46 -16.61
C VAL A 94 -17.16 -7.76 -16.76
N VAL A 95 -15.88 -7.74 -16.39
CA VAL A 95 -15.02 -8.92 -16.40
C VAL A 95 -15.27 -9.76 -15.15
N ASP A 96 -15.28 -9.10 -13.98
CA ASP A 96 -15.55 -9.74 -12.70
C ASP A 96 -15.90 -8.72 -11.63
N ALA A 97 -16.35 -9.16 -10.46
CA ALA A 97 -16.64 -8.31 -9.30
C ALA A 97 -16.42 -9.07 -8.00
N THR A 98 -15.91 -8.38 -7.00
CA THR A 98 -15.67 -8.92 -5.65
C THR A 98 -16.10 -7.94 -4.58
N GLN A 99 -16.43 -8.44 -3.41
CA GLN A 99 -16.50 -7.61 -2.21
C GLN A 99 -15.09 -7.40 -1.64
N ILE A 100 -14.81 -6.21 -1.14
CA ILE A 100 -13.55 -5.90 -0.49
C ILE A 100 -13.77 -4.99 0.71
N ASN A 101 -12.98 -5.16 1.78
CA ASN A 101 -13.07 -4.36 2.99
C ASN A 101 -12.36 -3.01 2.91
N ALA A 102 -11.45 -2.85 1.95
CA ALA A 102 -10.69 -1.64 1.74
C ALA A 102 -10.24 -1.54 0.28
N ILE A 103 -9.98 -0.33 -0.18
CA ILE A 103 -9.46 -0.07 -1.53
C ILE A 103 -8.01 0.41 -1.37
N PRO A 104 -7.06 -0.07 -2.18
CA PRO A 104 -5.71 0.47 -2.20
C PRO A 104 -5.70 2.00 -2.29
N LEU A 105 -4.86 2.64 -1.48
CA LEU A 105 -4.68 4.11 -1.42
C LEU A 105 -5.92 4.91 -1.01
N SER A 106 -6.98 4.28 -0.49
CA SER A 106 -8.22 4.97 -0.08
C SER A 106 -8.16 5.64 1.30
N GLY A 107 -7.12 5.37 2.07
CA GLY A 107 -6.92 5.92 3.41
C GLY A 107 -7.53 5.11 4.56
N GLY A 108 -8.34 4.09 4.27
CA GLY A 108 -8.97 3.23 5.28
C GLY A 108 -8.79 1.75 4.98
N GLY A 109 -8.55 0.94 6.01
CA GLY A 109 -8.36 -0.50 5.86
C GLY A 109 -7.96 -1.17 7.16
N TRP A 110 -7.58 -2.44 7.07
CA TRP A 110 -7.08 -3.21 8.20
C TRP A 110 -5.60 -3.53 8.01
N SER A 111 -4.85 -3.50 9.12
CA SER A 111 -3.48 -3.97 9.17
C SER A 111 -3.35 -5.00 10.28
N MET A 112 -2.53 -6.02 10.03
CA MET A 112 -2.22 -7.08 10.98
C MET A 112 -0.72 -7.37 10.93
N SER A 113 -0.23 -8.07 11.94
CA SER A 113 1.11 -8.62 11.96
C SER A 113 1.06 -10.10 11.56
N LEU A 114 1.92 -10.49 10.64
CA LEU A 114 2.13 -11.89 10.27
C LEU A 114 3.49 -12.37 10.79
N GLN A 115 3.52 -13.60 11.29
CA GLN A 115 4.70 -14.23 11.86
C GLN A 115 4.96 -15.57 11.19
N THR A 116 6.23 -16.00 11.14
CA THR A 116 6.61 -17.33 10.63
C THR A 116 6.47 -18.44 11.68
N LYS A 117 6.28 -18.08 12.95
CA LYS A 117 6.07 -19.00 14.08
C LYS A 117 5.01 -18.43 15.00
N ALA A 118 4.24 -19.30 15.68
CA ALA A 118 3.30 -18.88 16.69
C ALA A 118 4.02 -18.41 17.97
N GLY A 119 3.52 -17.36 18.59
CA GLY A 119 3.99 -16.88 19.90
C GLY A 119 3.91 -15.36 20.05
N ASP A 120 3.75 -14.90 21.29
CA ASP A 120 3.65 -13.47 21.60
C ASP A 120 5.00 -12.73 21.54
N ASP A 121 6.09 -13.46 21.76
CA ASP A 121 7.46 -12.90 21.76
C ASP A 121 8.11 -12.93 20.36
N ILE A 122 7.36 -13.30 19.33
CA ILE A 122 7.87 -13.37 17.96
C ILE A 122 7.59 -12.04 17.26
N GLU A 123 8.65 -11.41 16.74
CA GLU A 123 8.49 -10.21 15.91
C GLU A 123 7.74 -10.54 14.62
N GLY A 124 6.68 -9.81 14.37
CA GLY A 124 5.87 -10.00 13.18
C GLY A 124 6.10 -8.90 12.14
N THR A 125 5.79 -9.24 10.90
CA THR A 125 5.82 -8.30 9.79
C THR A 125 4.45 -7.65 9.63
N GLY A 126 4.39 -6.32 9.75
CA GLY A 126 3.15 -5.58 9.54
C GLY A 126 2.72 -5.64 8.07
N THR A 127 1.47 -6.00 7.83
CA THR A 127 0.89 -6.06 6.49
C THR A 127 -0.53 -5.52 6.45
N ALA A 128 -0.94 -4.99 5.30
CA ALA A 128 -2.34 -4.66 5.04
C ALA A 128 -3.15 -5.94 4.76
N VAL A 129 -4.40 -5.94 5.16
CA VAL A 129 -5.30 -7.10 4.98
C VAL A 129 -6.49 -6.73 4.12
N TYR A 130 -6.63 -7.44 3.02
CA TYR A 130 -7.76 -7.37 2.12
C TYR A 130 -8.60 -8.64 2.24
N MET A 131 -9.89 -8.48 2.51
CA MET A 131 -10.86 -9.58 2.53
C MET A 131 -11.59 -9.61 1.21
N VAL A 132 -11.38 -10.68 0.46
CA VAL A 132 -11.97 -10.89 -0.87
C VAL A 132 -12.50 -12.32 -1.01
N ASP A 133 -13.31 -12.55 -2.04
CA ASP A 133 -13.71 -13.88 -2.47
C ASP A 133 -12.77 -14.44 -3.56
N GLU A 134 -13.12 -15.58 -4.16
CA GLU A 134 -12.36 -16.22 -5.23
C GLU A 134 -12.27 -15.38 -6.52
N HIS A 135 -13.11 -14.36 -6.63
CA HIS A 135 -13.12 -13.43 -7.74
C HIS A 135 -12.15 -12.24 -7.54
N GLY A 136 -11.61 -12.08 -6.31
CA GLY A 136 -10.82 -10.92 -5.94
C GLY A 136 -9.62 -10.64 -6.85
N ILE A 137 -8.83 -11.66 -7.17
CA ILE A 137 -7.68 -11.52 -8.07
C ILE A 137 -8.11 -11.03 -9.45
N ASN A 138 -9.16 -11.65 -10.01
CA ASN A 138 -9.63 -11.34 -11.36
C ASN A 138 -10.32 -9.97 -11.41
N ALA A 139 -11.16 -9.63 -10.42
CA ALA A 139 -11.86 -8.35 -10.36
C ALA A 139 -10.92 -7.14 -10.21
N MET A 140 -9.79 -7.34 -9.55
CA MET A 140 -8.77 -6.30 -9.37
C MET A 140 -7.68 -6.32 -10.46
N GLY A 141 -7.68 -7.30 -11.36
CA GLY A 141 -6.65 -7.45 -12.39
C GLY A 141 -5.27 -7.79 -11.82
N LEU A 142 -5.21 -8.48 -10.68
CA LEU A 142 -3.95 -8.81 -10.02
C LEU A 142 -3.21 -9.94 -10.74
N GLU A 143 -1.89 -9.84 -10.78
CA GLU A 143 -1.01 -10.86 -11.35
C GLU A 143 -0.63 -11.90 -10.29
N LEU A 144 -1.20 -13.11 -10.39
CA LEU A 144 -0.79 -14.27 -9.58
C LEU A 144 0.50 -14.84 -10.17
N ILE A 145 1.60 -14.82 -9.44
CA ILE A 145 2.94 -15.22 -9.93
C ILE A 145 3.38 -16.60 -9.42
N ALA A 146 2.75 -17.13 -8.38
CA ALA A 146 2.98 -18.49 -7.88
C ALA A 146 1.77 -19.00 -7.10
N GLY A 147 1.63 -20.33 -6.99
CA GLY A 147 0.55 -20.98 -6.25
C GLY A 147 -0.78 -20.95 -6.99
N GLU A 148 -1.86 -20.90 -6.24
CA GLU A 148 -3.24 -20.97 -6.74
C GLU A 148 -4.12 -19.87 -6.14
N ASN A 149 -5.24 -19.58 -6.80
CA ASN A 149 -6.26 -18.68 -6.29
C ASN A 149 -7.15 -19.40 -5.26
N PHE A 150 -7.93 -18.64 -4.52
CA PHE A 150 -8.99 -19.18 -3.68
C PHE A 150 -10.00 -19.94 -4.53
N GLN A 151 -10.54 -21.01 -3.93
CA GLN A 151 -11.68 -21.74 -4.46
C GLN A 151 -12.94 -21.32 -3.69
N ASN A 152 -14.11 -21.49 -4.26
CA ASN A 152 -15.38 -21.20 -3.59
C ASN A 152 -15.53 -21.90 -2.24
N SER A 153 -14.95 -23.10 -2.09
CA SER A 153 -14.91 -23.84 -0.83
C SER A 153 -14.05 -23.17 0.27
N ASP A 154 -13.17 -22.26 -0.09
CA ASP A 154 -12.29 -21.54 0.83
C ASP A 154 -12.95 -20.27 1.39
N ILE A 155 -14.06 -19.85 0.76
CA ILE A 155 -14.74 -18.61 1.08
C ILE A 155 -15.75 -18.82 2.21
N GLY A 156 -15.52 -18.11 3.31
CA GLY A 156 -16.40 -18.09 4.47
C GLY A 156 -16.97 -16.68 4.74
N TRP A 157 -18.18 -16.65 5.24
CA TRP A 157 -18.71 -15.40 5.77
C TRP A 157 -18.16 -15.15 7.16
N ARG A 158 -17.53 -13.99 7.37
CA ARG A 158 -17.02 -13.59 8.67
C ARG A 158 -18.06 -12.75 9.38
N GLU A 159 -18.56 -13.24 10.51
CA GLU A 159 -19.50 -12.50 11.35
C GLU A 159 -18.81 -11.30 12.01
N GLU A 160 -19.57 -10.24 12.24
CA GLU A 160 -19.09 -9.06 12.97
C GLU A 160 -18.61 -9.47 14.39
N GLY A 161 -17.43 -8.99 14.77
CA GLY A 161 -16.81 -9.34 16.04
C GLY A 161 -16.13 -10.72 16.08
N SER A 162 -16.12 -11.50 15.00
CA SER A 162 -15.38 -12.75 14.95
C SER A 162 -13.87 -12.49 15.08
N THR A 163 -13.22 -13.27 15.93
CA THR A 163 -11.76 -13.29 16.09
C THR A 163 -11.07 -14.34 15.22
N GLN A 164 -11.85 -15.17 14.52
CA GLN A 164 -11.29 -16.21 13.65
C GLN A 164 -10.91 -15.64 12.31
N TRP A 165 -9.72 -16.01 11.84
CA TRP A 165 -9.21 -15.68 10.52
C TRP A 165 -9.44 -16.83 9.55
N PRO A 166 -9.59 -16.54 8.25
CA PRO A 166 -9.60 -17.57 7.21
C PRO A 166 -8.32 -18.42 7.24
N PRO A 167 -8.40 -19.73 6.98
CA PRO A 167 -7.25 -20.61 7.07
C PRO A 167 -6.25 -20.49 5.90
N LYS A 168 -6.60 -19.75 4.87
CA LYS A 168 -5.78 -19.56 3.67
C LYS A 168 -5.57 -18.08 3.37
N ALA A 169 -4.41 -17.75 2.82
CA ALA A 169 -4.08 -16.41 2.37
C ALA A 169 -3.28 -16.44 1.06
N ILE A 170 -3.41 -15.37 0.31
CA ILE A 170 -2.54 -15.01 -0.81
C ILE A 170 -1.78 -13.77 -0.37
N ILE A 171 -0.46 -13.77 -0.54
CA ILE A 171 0.41 -12.69 -0.08
C ILE A 171 1.12 -12.02 -1.26
N THR A 172 1.61 -10.81 -1.06
CA THR A 172 2.43 -10.14 -2.07
C THR A 172 3.83 -10.74 -2.12
N LYS A 173 4.49 -10.59 -3.26
CA LYS A 173 5.90 -11.00 -3.42
C LYS A 173 6.80 -10.30 -2.40
N ALA A 174 6.61 -9.00 -2.18
CA ALA A 174 7.41 -8.24 -1.22
C ALA A 174 7.26 -8.77 0.21
N LEU A 175 6.03 -9.11 0.63
CA LEU A 175 5.79 -9.71 1.94
C LEU A 175 6.46 -11.09 2.06
N ALA A 176 6.35 -11.91 1.02
CA ALA A 176 7.00 -13.22 0.98
C ALA A 176 8.55 -13.10 1.05
N GLU A 177 9.14 -12.16 0.33
CA GLU A 177 10.60 -11.88 0.39
C GLU A 177 11.03 -11.45 1.78
N THR A 178 10.25 -10.61 2.45
CA THR A 178 10.55 -10.14 3.81
C THR A 178 10.45 -11.26 4.84
N MET A 179 9.40 -12.10 4.76
CA MET A 179 9.15 -13.15 5.74
C MET A 179 10.04 -14.39 5.57
N PHE A 180 10.51 -14.67 4.34
CA PHE A 180 11.24 -15.88 3.98
C PHE A 180 12.65 -15.58 3.43
N GLU A 181 13.30 -14.55 3.95
CA GLU A 181 14.72 -14.22 3.70
C GLU A 181 15.08 -14.10 2.21
N GLY A 182 14.16 -13.54 1.41
CA GLY A 182 14.34 -13.33 -0.03
C GLY A 182 13.88 -14.48 -0.92
N ASP A 183 13.59 -15.66 -0.35
CA ASP A 183 13.10 -16.81 -1.12
C ASP A 183 11.56 -16.87 -1.15
N TRP A 184 10.96 -15.89 -1.84
CA TRP A 184 9.52 -15.78 -1.95
C TRP A 184 8.83 -17.01 -2.57
N LYS A 185 9.53 -17.80 -3.41
CA LYS A 185 8.96 -18.99 -4.06
C LYS A 185 8.66 -20.10 -3.06
N ASN A 186 9.44 -20.17 -1.99
CA ASN A 186 9.24 -21.13 -0.91
C ASN A 186 8.10 -20.77 0.05
N ALA A 187 7.47 -19.62 -0.11
CA ALA A 187 6.36 -19.20 0.73
C ALA A 187 5.07 -19.99 0.46
N VAL A 188 4.84 -20.44 -0.78
CA VAL A 188 3.65 -21.23 -1.12
C VAL A 188 3.65 -22.56 -0.37
N GLY A 189 2.52 -22.88 0.27
CA GLY A 189 2.34 -24.07 1.10
C GLY A 189 2.84 -23.90 2.54
N LYS A 190 3.54 -22.80 2.88
CA LYS A 190 3.95 -22.53 4.25
C LYS A 190 2.80 -22.03 5.10
N THR A 191 2.90 -22.30 6.40
CA THR A 191 2.00 -21.74 7.39
C THR A 191 2.64 -20.48 7.98
N VAL A 192 1.88 -19.41 7.99
CA VAL A 192 2.17 -18.17 8.72
C VAL A 192 1.13 -18.00 9.82
N TYR A 193 1.40 -17.14 10.78
CA TYR A 193 0.50 -16.93 11.92
C TYR A 193 0.05 -15.48 11.95
N ILE A 194 -1.27 -15.29 11.96
CA ILE A 194 -1.91 -13.99 12.15
C ILE A 194 -2.40 -13.90 13.59
N ASP A 195 -2.42 -12.69 14.14
CA ASP A 195 -2.83 -12.48 15.54
C ASP A 195 -2.06 -13.38 16.52
N ASN A 196 -0.75 -13.50 16.29
CA ASN A 196 0.27 -14.26 17.02
C ASN A 196 0.09 -15.79 17.04
N HIS A 197 -1.12 -16.32 16.91
CA HIS A 197 -1.39 -17.75 17.16
C HIS A 197 -2.21 -18.43 16.07
N GLN A 198 -2.96 -17.71 15.26
CA GLN A 198 -3.87 -18.33 14.31
C GLN A 198 -3.15 -18.73 13.03
N PRO A 199 -3.09 -20.03 12.71
CA PRO A 199 -2.39 -20.49 11.52
C PRO A 199 -3.16 -20.14 10.24
N VAL A 200 -2.44 -19.67 9.25
CA VAL A 200 -2.93 -19.36 7.90
C VAL A 200 -1.97 -19.95 6.89
N GLN A 201 -2.47 -20.74 5.97
CA GLN A 201 -1.66 -21.32 4.91
C GLN A 201 -1.54 -20.34 3.73
N VAL A 202 -0.32 -20.06 3.30
CA VAL A 202 -0.05 -19.30 2.07
C VAL A 202 -0.31 -20.21 0.88
N ILE A 203 -1.33 -19.92 0.08
CA ILE A 203 -1.70 -20.73 -1.10
C ILE A 203 -1.23 -20.09 -2.41
N GLY A 204 -1.01 -18.79 -2.43
CA GLY A 204 -0.61 -18.06 -3.64
C GLY A 204 0.19 -16.82 -3.34
N ILE A 205 0.85 -16.32 -4.38
CA ILE A 205 1.65 -15.09 -4.33
C ILE A 205 1.26 -14.22 -5.51
N ILE A 206 0.85 -12.99 -5.21
CA ILE A 206 0.61 -11.94 -6.18
C ILE A 206 1.85 -11.05 -6.33
N LYS A 207 2.00 -10.45 -7.50
CA LYS A 207 3.15 -9.61 -7.83
C LYS A 207 3.27 -8.39 -6.93
N ALA A 208 2.20 -7.64 -6.77
CA ALA A 208 2.10 -6.45 -5.94
C ALA A 208 0.64 -6.10 -5.64
N LEU A 209 0.41 -5.49 -4.49
CA LEU A 209 -0.83 -4.81 -4.14
C LEU A 209 -0.50 -3.79 -3.07
N GLN A 210 -0.74 -2.51 -3.33
CA GLN A 210 -0.45 -1.44 -2.38
C GLN A 210 -1.40 -1.48 -1.18
N ALA A 211 -0.89 -1.04 -0.03
CA ALA A 211 -1.69 -0.86 1.18
C ALA A 211 -2.74 0.27 0.99
N PRO A 212 -3.80 0.29 1.82
CA PRO A 212 -4.80 1.36 1.76
C PRO A 212 -4.25 2.75 2.11
N TRP A 213 -3.11 2.83 2.79
CA TRP A 213 -2.60 4.09 3.35
C TRP A 213 -1.38 4.61 2.60
N ASN A 214 -1.38 5.92 2.32
CA ASN A 214 -0.18 6.63 1.88
C ASN A 214 0.83 6.75 3.04
N GLY A 215 2.10 6.41 2.79
CA GLY A 215 3.15 6.48 3.81
C GLY A 215 3.11 5.34 4.84
N TRP A 216 2.48 4.25 4.51
CA TRP A 216 2.52 3.01 5.27
C TRP A 216 3.97 2.50 5.41
N ASN A 217 4.32 2.06 6.63
CA ASN A 217 5.66 1.55 6.95
C ASN A 217 5.73 0.01 6.97
N GLY A 218 4.62 -0.68 6.71
CA GLY A 218 4.59 -2.13 6.55
C GLY A 218 5.00 -2.56 5.14
N VAL A 219 4.93 -3.86 4.89
CA VAL A 219 5.27 -4.46 3.59
C VAL A 219 4.04 -4.51 2.70
N GLU A 220 4.21 -4.11 1.44
CA GLU A 220 3.18 -4.08 0.37
C GLU A 220 3.42 -5.14 -0.70
#